data_9b7864c8f524e1a1597f1350b681af75
#
_entry.id   9b7864c8f524e1a1597f1350b681af75
#
_cell.length_a   1.000
_cell.length_b   1.000
_cell.length_c   1.000
_cell.angle_alpha   90.00
_cell.angle_beta   90.00
_cell.angle_gamma   90.00
#
_symmetry.space_group_name_H-M   'P 1'
#
loop_
_entity.id
_entity.type
_entity.pdbx_description
1 polymer ?
#
loop_
_entity_poly.entity_id
_entity_poly.type
_entity_poly.pdbx_seq_one_letter_code
_entity_poly.pdbx_strand_id
1 'polypeptide(L)'
;MAFRYCVNMSSFSDAARLGLKETFVLPLAKRWISGVTMDSAMADAKKANSKGIGVLVNFLGEEIKDPAEADAHTTEYLRLQQTMADVGVNGFASVKLTQLGLGSDEQGTRARLEKIAVNADRLNQLLWVDMENSPVIDATLEIYLDALSRHPRMGIALQAYTRRSESDLNRILDAGGTVRLVKGAYRESHDFIYPTKREINENFAKLLGTLFERGDRFAIGTHDSALIDKAKELAGSRNLDFRFELLKGIRDDLKVELVKSGYKVFEYLPYGDRWYGYSKRRITEHPSNIWLLLRSLV
;
A
#
# COMPACT_ATOMS: atom_id res chain seq x y z
N MET A 1 -44.62 32.12 0.19
CA MET A 1 -44.01 30.78 0.45
C MET A 1 -42.50 30.95 0.35
N ALA A 2 -41.84 31.10 1.50
CA ALA A 2 -40.37 31.31 1.53
C ALA A 2 -39.72 30.01 1.95
N PHE A 3 -38.98 29.38 1.00
CA PHE A 3 -38.13 28.23 1.29
C PHE A 3 -36.86 28.73 2.03
N ARG A 4 -36.79 28.50 3.34
CA ARG A 4 -35.58 28.66 4.14
C ARG A 4 -34.67 27.45 3.83
N TYR A 5 -33.58 27.69 3.09
CA TYR A 5 -32.45 26.76 3.05
C TYR A 5 -31.73 26.87 4.41
N CYS A 6 -31.92 25.87 5.28
CA CYS A 6 -31.03 25.63 6.41
C CYS A 6 -29.72 25.05 5.87
N VAL A 7 -28.75 25.90 5.59
CA VAL A 7 -27.36 25.47 5.38
C VAL A 7 -26.84 25.02 6.73
N ASN A 8 -26.50 23.74 6.82
CA ASN A 8 -25.99 23.13 8.04
C ASN A 8 -24.61 23.73 8.36
N MET A 9 -24.50 24.49 9.47
CA MET A 9 -23.27 25.19 9.89
C MET A 9 -22.09 24.26 10.15
N SER A 10 -22.26 22.94 10.22
CA SER A 10 -21.19 21.94 10.28
C SER A 10 -20.40 21.85 8.97
N SER A 11 -21.06 22.00 7.81
CA SER A 11 -20.41 21.91 6.49
C SER A 11 -19.47 23.10 6.20
N PHE A 12 -19.77 24.28 6.74
CA PHE A 12 -18.92 25.48 6.54
C PHE A 12 -17.62 25.43 7.36
N SER A 13 -17.66 24.86 8.57
CA SER A 13 -16.47 24.64 9.40
C SER A 13 -15.57 23.56 8.83
N ASP A 14 -16.15 22.54 8.19
CA ASP A 14 -15.39 21.46 7.57
C ASP A 14 -14.78 21.87 6.22
N ALA A 15 -15.48 22.65 5.42
CA ALA A 15 -14.93 23.24 4.20
C ALA A 15 -13.79 24.22 4.48
N ALA A 16 -13.92 25.09 5.51
CA ALA A 16 -12.85 25.99 5.93
C ALA A 16 -11.66 25.22 6.52
N ARG A 17 -11.89 24.14 7.28
CA ARG A 17 -10.84 23.25 7.78
C ARG A 17 -10.16 22.46 6.66
N LEU A 18 -10.90 22.03 5.64
CA LEU A 18 -10.35 21.42 4.44
C LEU A 18 -9.46 22.41 3.69
N GLY A 19 -9.91 23.63 3.44
CA GLY A 19 -9.15 24.67 2.77
C GLY A 19 -7.85 25.05 3.49
N LEU A 20 -7.87 25.14 4.84
CA LEU A 20 -6.66 25.34 5.64
C LEU A 20 -5.70 24.13 5.56
N LYS A 21 -6.23 22.89 5.56
CA LYS A 21 -5.42 21.68 5.41
C LYS A 21 -4.77 21.60 4.03
N GLU A 22 -5.51 21.92 2.97
CA GLU A 22 -4.98 21.91 1.62
C GLU A 22 -3.90 22.99 1.42
N THR A 23 -4.10 24.18 1.94
CA THR A 23 -3.15 25.28 1.74
C THR A 23 -1.85 25.10 2.52
N PHE A 24 -1.93 24.65 3.79
CA PHE A 24 -0.75 24.61 4.67
C PHE A 24 -0.20 23.20 4.92
N VAL A 25 -1.03 22.16 4.90
CA VAL A 25 -0.62 20.79 5.25
C VAL A 25 -0.34 19.94 4.00
N LEU A 26 -1.05 20.15 2.90
CA LEU A 26 -0.82 19.40 1.67
C LEU A 26 0.61 19.56 1.09
N PRO A 27 1.25 20.74 1.09
CA PRO A 27 2.64 20.87 0.66
C PRO A 27 3.59 19.96 1.45
N LEU A 28 3.36 19.83 2.76
CA LEU A 28 4.13 18.94 3.63
C LEU A 28 3.80 17.46 3.35
N ALA A 29 2.51 17.14 3.17
CA ALA A 29 2.05 15.80 2.86
C ALA A 29 2.60 15.28 1.53
N LYS A 30 2.90 16.15 0.55
CA LYS A 30 3.52 15.78 -0.75
C LYS A 30 4.87 15.07 -0.60
N ARG A 31 5.48 15.11 0.58
CA ARG A 31 6.65 14.27 0.87
C ARG A 31 6.28 12.78 0.83
N TRP A 32 5.09 12.41 1.30
CA TRP A 32 4.66 11.01 1.46
C TRP A 32 3.57 10.58 0.48
N ILE A 33 2.91 11.56 -0.19
CA ILE A 33 1.90 11.31 -1.22
C ILE A 33 2.31 11.92 -2.54
N SER A 34 1.76 11.40 -3.62
CA SER A 34 1.98 11.91 -4.99
C SER A 34 0.89 12.90 -5.41
N GLY A 35 0.44 13.74 -4.46
CA GLY A 35 -0.63 14.72 -4.69
C GLY A 35 -2.01 14.10 -4.67
N VAL A 36 -2.98 14.86 -5.20
CA VAL A 36 -4.41 14.47 -5.16
C VAL A 36 -4.92 13.94 -6.50
N THR A 37 -4.17 14.11 -7.59
CA THR A 37 -4.58 13.72 -8.94
C THR A 37 -3.72 12.59 -9.49
N MET A 38 -4.29 11.82 -10.43
CA MET A 38 -3.57 10.78 -11.17
C MET A 38 -2.38 11.36 -11.94
N ASP A 39 -2.51 12.54 -12.54
CA ASP A 39 -1.42 13.18 -13.29
C ASP A 39 -0.21 13.44 -12.40
N SER A 40 -0.45 13.90 -11.16
CA SER A 40 0.63 14.09 -10.19
C SER A 40 1.28 12.77 -9.79
N ALA A 41 0.50 11.69 -9.65
CA ALA A 41 1.03 10.36 -9.39
C ALA A 41 1.87 9.83 -10.56
N MET A 42 1.44 10.03 -11.81
CA MET A 42 2.19 9.63 -12.99
C MET A 42 3.49 10.44 -13.16
N ALA A 43 3.48 11.73 -12.83
CA ALA A 43 4.69 12.55 -12.84
C ALA A 43 5.74 12.03 -11.83
N ASP A 44 5.31 11.71 -10.60
CA ASP A 44 6.18 11.11 -9.58
C ASP A 44 6.64 9.70 -9.99
N ALA A 45 5.77 8.90 -10.59
CA ALA A 45 6.11 7.58 -11.09
C ALA A 45 7.22 7.63 -12.15
N LYS A 46 7.10 8.51 -13.14
CA LYS A 46 8.15 8.73 -14.15
C LYS A 46 9.47 9.19 -13.53
N LYS A 47 9.40 10.08 -12.51
CA LYS A 47 10.58 10.54 -11.79
C LYS A 47 11.24 9.41 -10.99
N ALA A 48 10.49 8.48 -10.40
CA ALA A 48 11.06 7.30 -9.75
C ALA A 48 11.68 6.36 -10.80
N ASN A 49 10.98 6.10 -11.90
CA ASN A 49 11.47 5.23 -12.98
C ASN A 49 12.76 5.75 -13.62
N SER A 50 12.94 7.07 -13.77
CA SER A 50 14.19 7.65 -14.28
C SER A 50 15.40 7.39 -13.38
N LYS A 51 15.18 6.95 -12.13
CA LYS A 51 16.21 6.55 -11.17
C LYS A 51 16.38 5.02 -11.07
N GLY A 52 15.72 4.25 -11.93
CA GLY A 52 15.70 2.79 -11.87
C GLY A 52 14.80 2.22 -10.77
N ILE A 53 13.91 3.05 -10.17
CA ILE A 53 12.99 2.65 -9.11
C ILE A 53 11.61 2.43 -9.74
N GLY A 54 11.06 1.22 -9.63
CA GLY A 54 9.68 0.93 -9.99
C GLY A 54 8.70 1.56 -9.00
N VAL A 55 7.41 1.49 -9.29
CA VAL A 55 6.40 2.10 -8.41
C VAL A 55 5.22 1.18 -8.11
N LEU A 56 4.63 1.38 -6.93
CA LEU A 56 3.32 0.85 -6.54
C LEU A 56 2.39 2.03 -6.35
N VAL A 57 1.39 2.15 -7.19
CA VAL A 57 0.47 3.29 -7.11
C VAL A 57 -0.81 2.85 -6.41
N ASN A 58 -1.16 3.59 -5.34
CA ASN A 58 -2.36 3.36 -4.57
C ASN A 58 -3.26 4.60 -4.59
N PHE A 59 -4.50 4.44 -5.01
CA PHE A 59 -5.53 5.47 -4.84
C PHE A 59 -6.03 5.44 -3.39
N LEU A 60 -5.93 6.57 -2.70
CA LEU A 60 -6.23 6.66 -1.27
C LEU A 60 -7.74 6.60 -0.99
N GLY A 61 -8.13 5.66 -0.13
CA GLY A 61 -9.47 5.44 0.36
C GLY A 61 -9.48 4.21 1.26
N GLU A 62 -10.34 4.20 2.25
CA GLU A 62 -10.54 3.07 3.19
C GLU A 62 -12.00 3.11 3.67
N GLU A 63 -12.56 1.96 4.06
CA GLU A 63 -13.86 1.82 4.72
C GLU A 63 -15.04 2.43 3.95
N ILE A 64 -15.07 2.25 2.64
CA ILE A 64 -16.17 2.70 1.78
C ILE A 64 -17.38 1.81 2.02
N LYS A 65 -18.53 2.46 2.36
CA LYS A 65 -19.79 1.78 2.66
C LYS A 65 -20.83 1.93 1.56
N ASP A 66 -20.73 3.00 0.78
CA ASP A 66 -21.63 3.26 -0.35
C ASP A 66 -21.16 2.46 -1.58
N PRO A 67 -22.00 1.55 -2.12
CA PRO A 67 -21.68 0.80 -3.32
C PRO A 67 -21.36 1.67 -4.54
N ALA A 68 -22.02 2.82 -4.69
CA ALA A 68 -21.76 3.72 -5.80
C ALA A 68 -20.35 4.36 -5.70
N GLU A 69 -19.92 4.69 -4.48
CA GLU A 69 -18.55 5.17 -4.23
C GLU A 69 -17.51 4.06 -4.47
N ALA A 70 -17.79 2.82 -4.05
CA ALA A 70 -16.92 1.67 -4.31
C ALA A 70 -16.80 1.38 -5.82
N ASP A 71 -17.87 1.55 -6.61
CA ASP A 71 -17.85 1.45 -8.07
C ASP A 71 -17.04 2.57 -8.72
N ALA A 72 -17.12 3.80 -8.19
CA ALA A 72 -16.29 4.92 -8.64
C ALA A 72 -14.80 4.66 -8.38
N HIS A 73 -14.45 4.12 -7.21
CA HIS A 73 -13.07 3.69 -6.88
C HIS A 73 -12.58 2.58 -7.81
N THR A 74 -13.45 1.61 -8.13
CA THR A 74 -13.13 0.55 -9.11
C THR A 74 -12.80 1.15 -10.47
N THR A 75 -13.60 2.10 -10.94
CA THR A 75 -13.38 2.82 -12.20
C THR A 75 -12.06 3.58 -12.19
N GLU A 76 -11.70 4.22 -11.07
CA GLU A 76 -10.41 4.91 -10.93
C GLU A 76 -9.23 3.93 -10.99
N TYR A 77 -9.33 2.73 -10.42
CA TYR A 77 -8.29 1.70 -10.56
C TYR A 77 -8.15 1.18 -11.98
N LEU A 78 -9.25 0.96 -12.71
CA LEU A 78 -9.20 0.57 -14.12
C LEU A 78 -8.50 1.67 -14.96
N ARG A 79 -8.85 2.94 -14.71
CA ARG A 79 -8.20 4.09 -15.35
C ARG A 79 -6.73 4.19 -14.98
N LEU A 80 -6.37 3.98 -13.71
CA LEU A 80 -4.98 3.99 -13.24
C LEU A 80 -4.13 2.95 -13.97
N GLN A 81 -4.59 1.71 -14.03
CA GLN A 81 -3.88 0.63 -14.71
C GLN A 81 -3.67 0.93 -16.20
N GLN A 82 -4.71 1.43 -16.90
CA GLN A 82 -4.61 1.82 -18.30
C GLN A 82 -3.64 2.98 -18.49
N THR A 83 -3.75 4.03 -17.65
CA THR A 83 -2.85 5.19 -17.74
C THR A 83 -1.38 4.79 -17.51
N MET A 84 -1.11 3.92 -16.53
CA MET A 84 0.25 3.42 -16.29
C MET A 84 0.81 2.68 -17.52
N ALA A 85 -0.02 1.87 -18.19
CA ALA A 85 0.37 1.17 -19.42
C ALA A 85 0.63 2.16 -20.56
N ASP A 86 -0.27 3.11 -20.81
CA ASP A 86 -0.20 4.07 -21.90
C ASP A 86 1.03 4.98 -21.80
N VAL A 87 1.41 5.37 -20.59
CA VAL A 87 2.59 6.23 -20.37
C VAL A 87 3.88 5.46 -20.12
N GLY A 88 3.84 4.13 -20.14
CA GLY A 88 5.00 3.25 -20.01
C GLY A 88 5.64 3.27 -18.62
N VAL A 89 4.83 3.42 -17.56
CA VAL A 89 5.33 3.38 -16.16
C VAL A 89 5.69 1.96 -15.77
N ASN A 90 6.94 1.75 -15.33
CA ASN A 90 7.33 0.51 -14.65
C ASN A 90 6.74 0.50 -13.24
N GLY A 91 5.60 -0.17 -13.09
CA GLY A 91 4.90 -0.19 -11.82
C GLY A 91 3.62 -1.02 -11.82
N PHE A 92 2.98 -1.03 -10.65
CA PHE A 92 1.79 -1.83 -10.38
C PHE A 92 0.76 -1.01 -9.57
N ALA A 93 -0.51 -1.40 -9.66
CA ALA A 93 -1.55 -0.89 -8.78
C ALA A 93 -1.58 -1.69 -7.46
N SER A 94 -1.87 -1.02 -6.35
CA SER A 94 -2.13 -1.62 -5.04
C SER A 94 -3.50 -1.18 -4.53
N VAL A 95 -4.37 -2.13 -4.18
CA VAL A 95 -5.77 -1.87 -3.82
C VAL A 95 -6.07 -2.35 -2.40
N LYS A 96 -6.93 -1.63 -1.69
CA LYS A 96 -7.52 -2.06 -0.41
C LYS A 96 -8.93 -2.59 -0.65
N LEU A 97 -9.25 -3.73 -0.06
CA LEU A 97 -10.59 -4.32 -0.27
C LEU A 97 -11.69 -3.52 0.43
N THR A 98 -11.40 -2.86 1.57
CA THR A 98 -12.39 -1.95 2.19
C THR A 98 -12.70 -0.74 1.32
N GLN A 99 -11.81 -0.37 0.41
CA GLN A 99 -12.05 0.67 -0.60
C GLN A 99 -13.01 0.18 -1.71
N LEU A 100 -13.10 -1.13 -1.91
CA LEU A 100 -14.03 -1.76 -2.84
C LEU A 100 -15.34 -2.19 -2.18
N GLY A 101 -15.54 -1.87 -0.87
CA GLY A 101 -16.75 -2.14 -0.12
C GLY A 101 -16.67 -3.31 0.87
N LEU A 102 -15.48 -3.92 1.10
CA LEU A 102 -15.33 -4.98 2.10
C LEU A 102 -15.71 -4.46 3.49
N GLY A 103 -16.51 -5.24 4.20
CA GLY A 103 -17.10 -4.86 5.49
C GLY A 103 -18.56 -4.37 5.38
N SER A 104 -19.04 -4.05 4.17
CA SER A 104 -20.44 -3.69 3.92
C SER A 104 -21.07 -4.50 2.78
N ASP A 105 -20.31 -4.84 1.75
CA ASP A 105 -20.77 -5.55 0.54
C ASP A 105 -19.67 -6.49 0.04
N GLU A 106 -19.56 -7.68 0.64
CA GLU A 106 -18.52 -8.65 0.28
C GLU A 106 -18.70 -9.16 -1.16
N GLN A 107 -19.93 -9.45 -1.59
CA GLN A 107 -20.18 -9.93 -2.94
C GLN A 107 -19.82 -8.87 -3.99
N GLY A 108 -20.19 -7.62 -3.76
CA GLY A 108 -19.79 -6.50 -4.61
C GLY A 108 -18.27 -6.30 -4.61
N THR A 109 -17.60 -6.47 -3.46
CA THR A 109 -16.15 -6.40 -3.36
C THR A 109 -15.46 -7.44 -4.24
N ARG A 110 -15.94 -8.70 -4.22
CA ARG A 110 -15.44 -9.77 -5.11
C ARG A 110 -15.59 -9.40 -6.58
N ALA A 111 -16.76 -8.90 -6.96
CA ALA A 111 -17.04 -8.50 -8.35
C ALA A 111 -16.19 -7.30 -8.81
N ARG A 112 -15.93 -6.34 -7.92
CA ARG A 112 -15.08 -5.18 -8.18
C ARG A 112 -13.60 -5.55 -8.31
N LEU A 113 -13.10 -6.41 -7.40
CA LEU A 113 -11.74 -6.94 -7.48
C LEU A 113 -11.53 -7.74 -8.76
N GLU A 114 -12.50 -8.57 -9.15
CA GLU A 114 -12.45 -9.34 -10.40
C GLU A 114 -12.26 -8.45 -11.62
N LYS A 115 -13.01 -7.33 -11.72
CA LYS A 115 -12.85 -6.37 -12.83
C LYS A 115 -11.43 -5.79 -12.88
N ILE A 116 -10.86 -5.44 -11.72
CA ILE A 116 -9.51 -4.87 -11.63
C ILE A 116 -8.45 -5.93 -11.98
N ALA A 117 -8.63 -7.18 -11.52
CA ALA A 117 -7.73 -8.29 -11.78
C ALA A 117 -7.72 -8.70 -13.28
N VAL A 118 -8.89 -8.82 -13.91
CA VAL A 118 -9.02 -9.05 -15.36
C VAL A 118 -8.31 -7.97 -16.16
N ASN A 119 -8.47 -6.70 -15.76
CA ASN A 119 -7.79 -5.60 -16.45
C ASN A 119 -6.27 -5.63 -16.23
N ALA A 120 -5.80 -6.00 -15.03
CA ALA A 120 -4.38 -6.20 -14.75
C ALA A 120 -3.77 -7.31 -15.63
N ASP A 121 -4.46 -8.45 -15.77
CA ASP A 121 -4.03 -9.55 -16.64
C ASP A 121 -3.94 -9.11 -18.11
N ARG A 122 -4.97 -8.40 -18.61
CA ARG A 122 -5.00 -7.85 -19.97
C ARG A 122 -3.81 -6.93 -20.25
N LEU A 123 -3.40 -6.16 -19.26
CA LEU A 123 -2.28 -5.21 -19.34
C LEU A 123 -0.93 -5.83 -18.94
N ASN A 124 -0.89 -7.13 -18.62
CA ASN A 124 0.29 -7.83 -18.12
C ASN A 124 0.91 -7.17 -16.86
N GLN A 125 0.06 -6.64 -15.97
CA GLN A 125 0.45 -6.00 -14.72
C GLN A 125 0.23 -6.91 -13.52
N LEU A 126 1.06 -6.78 -12.49
CA LEU A 126 0.79 -7.35 -11.18
C LEU A 126 -0.24 -6.48 -10.44
N LEU A 127 -1.17 -7.09 -9.75
CA LEU A 127 -2.10 -6.41 -8.85
C LEU A 127 -1.80 -6.76 -7.40
N TRP A 128 -1.51 -5.75 -6.57
CA TRP A 128 -1.34 -5.94 -5.13
C TRP A 128 -2.65 -5.73 -4.38
N VAL A 129 -2.94 -6.62 -3.43
CA VAL A 129 -3.96 -6.44 -2.40
C VAL A 129 -3.26 -6.04 -1.10
N ASP A 130 -3.57 -4.85 -0.59
CA ASP A 130 -3.08 -4.39 0.71
C ASP A 130 -3.80 -5.14 1.84
N MET A 131 -3.09 -5.48 2.91
CA MET A 131 -3.69 -6.01 4.12
C MET A 131 -4.07 -4.88 5.07
N GLU A 132 -5.24 -4.99 5.69
CA GLU A 132 -5.81 -3.97 6.54
C GLU A 132 -5.95 -4.48 8.01
N ASN A 133 -6.88 -3.94 8.79
CA ASN A 133 -7.07 -4.25 10.20
C ASN A 133 -7.74 -5.63 10.44
N SER A 134 -7.66 -6.13 11.67
CA SER A 134 -8.09 -7.47 12.06
C SER A 134 -9.51 -7.88 11.65
N PRO A 135 -10.54 -6.98 11.68
CA PRO A 135 -11.90 -7.36 11.30
C PRO A 135 -12.05 -7.85 9.86
N VAL A 136 -11.15 -7.46 8.96
CA VAL A 136 -11.26 -7.79 7.53
C VAL A 136 -10.17 -8.74 7.02
N ILE A 137 -9.22 -9.16 7.86
CA ILE A 137 -8.10 -10.03 7.44
C ILE A 137 -8.60 -11.35 6.84
N ASP A 138 -9.53 -12.04 7.52
CA ASP A 138 -10.03 -13.33 7.04
C ASP A 138 -10.71 -13.21 5.69
N ALA A 139 -11.64 -12.26 5.56
CA ALA A 139 -12.33 -12.02 4.30
C ALA A 139 -11.36 -11.55 3.20
N THR A 140 -10.37 -10.71 3.53
CA THR A 140 -9.33 -10.28 2.57
C THR A 140 -8.54 -11.48 2.05
N LEU A 141 -8.12 -12.37 2.93
CA LEU A 141 -7.36 -13.55 2.54
C LEU A 141 -8.20 -14.52 1.68
N GLU A 142 -9.46 -14.78 2.06
CA GLU A 142 -10.39 -15.63 1.30
C GLU A 142 -10.64 -15.04 -0.11
N ILE A 143 -10.95 -13.75 -0.21
CA ILE A 143 -11.20 -13.08 -1.48
C ILE A 143 -9.96 -13.10 -2.37
N TYR A 144 -8.78 -12.85 -1.78
CA TYR A 144 -7.51 -12.89 -2.49
C TYR A 144 -7.21 -14.30 -3.05
N LEU A 145 -7.32 -15.34 -2.22
CA LEU A 145 -7.03 -16.72 -2.63
C LEU A 145 -8.01 -17.23 -3.71
N ASP A 146 -9.28 -16.86 -3.59
CA ASP A 146 -10.27 -17.15 -4.63
C ASP A 146 -9.91 -16.47 -5.96
N ALA A 147 -9.58 -15.16 -5.93
CA ALA A 147 -9.18 -14.42 -7.12
C ALA A 147 -7.84 -14.94 -7.70
N LEU A 148 -6.85 -15.29 -6.86
CA LEU A 148 -5.55 -15.80 -7.26
C LEU A 148 -5.67 -17.07 -8.12
N SER A 149 -6.65 -17.94 -7.82
CA SER A 149 -6.88 -19.17 -8.59
C SER A 149 -7.21 -18.92 -10.08
N ARG A 150 -7.71 -17.73 -10.40
CA ARG A 150 -8.06 -17.28 -11.76
C ARG A 150 -7.06 -16.28 -12.33
N HIS A 151 -6.41 -15.50 -11.46
CA HIS A 151 -5.53 -14.39 -11.80
C HIS A 151 -4.16 -14.55 -11.14
N PRO A 152 -3.22 -15.32 -11.72
CA PRO A 152 -1.94 -15.66 -11.07
C PRO A 152 -0.98 -14.46 -10.94
N ARG A 153 -1.33 -13.30 -11.53
CA ARG A 153 -0.57 -12.06 -11.37
C ARG A 153 -1.08 -11.19 -10.23
N MET A 154 -1.46 -11.82 -9.12
CA MET A 154 -1.85 -11.12 -7.91
C MET A 154 -0.84 -11.36 -6.80
N GLY A 155 -0.68 -10.35 -5.95
CA GLY A 155 0.07 -10.45 -4.71
C GLY A 155 -0.71 -9.86 -3.54
N ILE A 156 -0.36 -10.26 -2.32
CA ILE A 156 -1.01 -9.78 -1.10
C ILE A 156 0.03 -9.30 -0.09
N ALA A 157 -0.28 -8.24 0.64
CA ALA A 157 0.53 -7.82 1.78
C ALA A 157 0.28 -8.74 2.98
N LEU A 158 1.36 -9.11 3.70
CA LEU A 158 1.30 -9.87 4.93
C LEU A 158 1.98 -9.09 6.05
N GLN A 159 1.30 -8.96 7.18
CA GLN A 159 1.73 -8.13 8.31
C GLN A 159 2.41 -8.98 9.38
N ALA A 160 3.73 -8.87 9.51
CA ALA A 160 4.53 -9.67 10.44
C ALA A 160 4.21 -9.44 11.92
N TYR A 161 3.54 -8.34 12.28
CA TYR A 161 3.19 -8.08 13.66
C TYR A 161 2.02 -8.93 14.17
N THR A 162 1.22 -9.55 13.29
CA THR A 162 0.12 -10.44 13.71
C THR A 162 0.63 -11.83 14.09
N ARG A 163 0.07 -12.40 15.15
CA ARG A 163 0.46 -13.75 15.63
C ARG A 163 0.10 -14.86 14.64
N ARG A 164 -0.87 -14.61 13.78
CA ARG A 164 -1.33 -15.55 12.75
C ARG A 164 -0.49 -15.53 11.47
N SER A 165 0.43 -14.57 11.31
CA SER A 165 1.13 -14.30 10.06
C SER A 165 1.90 -15.50 9.48
N GLU A 166 2.39 -16.43 10.33
CA GLU A 166 3.06 -17.64 9.85
C GLU A 166 2.07 -18.62 9.18
N SER A 167 0.91 -18.86 9.77
CA SER A 167 -0.11 -19.71 9.17
C SER A 167 -0.67 -19.11 7.90
N ASP A 168 -0.89 -17.78 7.87
CA ASP A 168 -1.34 -17.08 6.68
C ASP A 168 -0.30 -17.11 5.56
N LEU A 169 0.99 -16.94 5.90
CA LEU A 169 2.08 -17.05 4.92
C LEU A 169 2.09 -18.44 4.26
N ASN A 170 2.04 -19.51 5.07
CA ASN A 170 2.04 -20.87 4.55
C ASN A 170 0.84 -21.09 3.61
N ARG A 171 -0.35 -20.66 4.01
CA ARG A 171 -1.57 -20.77 3.20
C ARG A 171 -1.45 -20.04 1.85
N ILE A 172 -0.84 -18.84 1.85
CA ILE A 172 -0.63 -18.07 0.61
C ILE A 172 0.39 -18.78 -0.28
N LEU A 173 1.50 -19.26 0.27
CA LEU A 173 2.56 -19.96 -0.49
C LEU A 173 2.08 -21.30 -1.04
N ASP A 174 1.29 -22.06 -0.29
CA ASP A 174 0.68 -23.32 -0.73
C ASP A 174 -0.26 -23.11 -1.93
N ALA A 175 -0.87 -21.93 -2.04
CA ALA A 175 -1.67 -21.53 -3.19
C ALA A 175 -0.85 -20.91 -4.35
N GLY A 176 0.47 -20.85 -4.26
CA GLY A 176 1.34 -20.21 -5.27
C GLY A 176 1.28 -18.68 -5.26
N GLY A 177 0.85 -18.08 -4.17
CA GLY A 177 0.67 -16.62 -4.05
C GLY A 177 1.97 -15.84 -3.91
N THR A 178 1.95 -14.60 -4.37
CA THR A 178 3.04 -13.62 -4.21
C THR A 178 2.80 -12.79 -2.93
N VAL A 179 3.80 -12.71 -2.04
CA VAL A 179 3.69 -12.00 -0.77
C VAL A 179 4.54 -10.73 -0.73
N ARG A 180 3.96 -9.65 -0.22
CA ARG A 180 4.69 -8.48 0.26
C ARG A 180 4.74 -8.52 1.79
N LEU A 181 5.89 -8.86 2.34
CA LEU A 181 6.08 -8.90 3.79
C LEU A 181 6.29 -7.49 4.33
N VAL A 182 5.40 -7.04 5.22
CA VAL A 182 5.45 -5.75 5.91
C VAL A 182 5.40 -5.94 7.42
N LYS A 183 5.80 -4.94 8.21
CA LYS A 183 5.73 -5.04 9.67
C LYS A 183 4.30 -5.03 10.20
N GLY A 184 3.45 -4.20 9.63
CA GLY A 184 2.10 -3.86 10.11
C GLY A 184 2.03 -2.44 10.65
N ALA A 185 0.84 -1.81 10.57
CA ALA A 185 0.67 -0.39 10.87
C ALA A 185 -0.65 -0.04 11.57
N TYR A 186 -1.57 -0.98 11.71
CA TYR A 186 -2.86 -0.73 12.37
C TYR A 186 -2.75 -0.91 13.89
N ARG A 187 -3.63 -0.22 14.61
CA ARG A 187 -3.76 -0.43 16.06
C ARG A 187 -4.63 -1.64 16.30
N GLU A 188 -4.06 -2.64 16.96
CA GLU A 188 -4.70 -3.92 17.26
C GLU A 188 -4.55 -4.26 18.74
N SER A 189 -5.34 -5.23 19.20
CA SER A 189 -5.20 -5.74 20.57
C SER A 189 -3.90 -6.54 20.73
N HIS A 190 -3.33 -6.51 21.92
CA HIS A 190 -2.09 -7.25 22.22
C HIS A 190 -2.25 -8.79 22.10
N ASP A 191 -3.48 -9.29 22.20
CA ASP A 191 -3.76 -10.72 21.99
C ASP A 191 -3.62 -11.11 20.52
N PHE A 192 -3.85 -10.17 19.63
CA PHE A 192 -3.79 -10.38 18.19
C PHE A 192 -2.41 -10.15 17.59
N ILE A 193 -1.60 -9.27 18.20
CA ILE A 193 -0.29 -8.87 17.66
C ILE A 193 0.86 -9.17 18.64
N TYR A 194 2.07 -9.17 18.12
CA TYR A 194 3.31 -9.07 18.91
C TYR A 194 3.45 -7.63 19.42
N PRO A 195 3.52 -7.41 20.76
CA PRO A 195 3.41 -6.07 21.31
C PRO A 195 4.70 -5.23 21.20
N THR A 196 5.86 -5.87 21.01
CA THR A 196 7.15 -5.17 21.01
C THR A 196 7.80 -5.16 19.63
N LYS A 197 8.54 -4.07 19.35
CA LYS A 197 9.33 -3.96 18.10
C LYS A 197 10.31 -5.13 17.94
N ARG A 198 10.86 -5.65 19.03
CA ARG A 198 11.77 -6.80 19.03
C ARG A 198 11.07 -8.05 18.52
N GLU A 199 9.93 -8.39 19.11
CA GLU A 199 9.14 -9.58 18.71
C GLU A 199 8.66 -9.48 17.26
N ILE A 200 8.22 -8.28 16.84
CA ILE A 200 7.82 -8.03 15.44
C ILE A 200 9.01 -8.27 14.49
N ASN A 201 10.21 -7.79 14.85
CA ASN A 201 11.39 -7.97 14.01
C ASN A 201 11.85 -9.44 13.99
N GLU A 202 11.78 -10.15 15.11
CA GLU A 202 12.09 -11.60 15.20
C GLU A 202 11.13 -12.40 14.31
N ASN A 203 9.83 -12.13 14.38
CA ASN A 203 8.84 -12.79 13.53
C ASN A 203 9.01 -12.40 12.04
N PHE A 204 9.27 -11.12 11.75
CA PHE A 204 9.58 -10.69 10.38
C PHE A 204 10.78 -11.45 9.80
N ALA A 205 11.87 -11.60 10.57
CA ALA A 205 13.05 -12.33 10.13
C ALA A 205 12.76 -13.84 9.91
N LYS A 206 11.91 -14.45 10.75
CA LYS A 206 11.45 -15.83 10.57
C LYS A 206 10.65 -15.98 9.27
N LEU A 207 9.63 -15.14 9.06
CA LEU A 207 8.81 -15.15 7.85
C LEU A 207 9.63 -14.87 6.59
N LEU A 208 10.63 -13.99 6.71
CA LEU A 208 11.57 -13.70 5.62
C LEU A 208 12.37 -14.96 5.25
N GLY A 209 12.84 -15.73 6.22
CA GLY A 209 13.49 -17.04 5.98
C GLY A 209 12.60 -17.97 5.16
N THR A 210 11.34 -18.14 5.56
CA THR A 210 10.34 -18.95 4.85
C THR A 210 10.12 -18.46 3.40
N LEU A 211 10.07 -17.12 3.19
CA LEU A 211 9.95 -16.57 1.84
C LEU A 211 11.17 -16.88 0.96
N PHE A 212 12.37 -16.82 1.52
CA PHE A 212 13.58 -17.18 0.79
C PHE A 212 13.71 -18.69 0.52
N GLU A 213 13.07 -19.53 1.31
CA GLU A 213 13.06 -20.99 1.12
C GLU A 213 12.00 -21.46 0.12
N ARG A 214 10.80 -20.84 0.16
CA ARG A 214 9.59 -21.36 -0.51
C ARG A 214 8.95 -20.39 -1.50
N GLY A 215 9.31 -19.10 -1.45
CA GLY A 215 8.69 -18.10 -2.30
C GLY A 215 9.35 -18.02 -3.68
N ASP A 216 8.59 -18.18 -4.75
CA ASP A 216 9.07 -17.99 -6.12
C ASP A 216 9.30 -16.51 -6.44
N ARG A 217 8.37 -15.67 -5.99
CA ARG A 217 8.39 -14.21 -6.16
C ARG A 217 7.79 -13.54 -4.92
N PHE A 218 8.47 -12.53 -4.37
CA PHE A 218 8.00 -11.83 -3.19
C PHE A 218 8.56 -10.41 -3.09
N ALA A 219 8.00 -9.61 -2.18
CA ALA A 219 8.47 -8.27 -1.88
C ALA A 219 8.72 -8.07 -0.38
N ILE A 220 9.68 -7.20 -0.06
CA ILE A 220 10.13 -6.90 1.30
C ILE A 220 9.84 -5.42 1.56
N GLY A 221 8.77 -5.16 2.34
CA GLY A 221 8.27 -3.81 2.64
C GLY A 221 8.75 -3.33 4.01
N THR A 222 10.02 -2.92 4.13
CA THR A 222 10.58 -2.38 5.37
C THR A 222 11.66 -1.35 5.13
N HIS A 223 11.81 -0.38 6.07
CA HIS A 223 12.89 0.61 6.11
C HIS A 223 13.93 0.28 7.19
N ASP A 224 13.78 -0.84 7.89
CA ASP A 224 14.67 -1.28 8.96
C ASP A 224 15.94 -1.88 8.37
N SER A 225 17.09 -1.22 8.62
CA SER A 225 18.37 -1.64 8.04
C SER A 225 18.76 -3.07 8.44
N ALA A 226 18.52 -3.48 9.69
CA ALA A 226 18.86 -4.82 10.13
C ALA A 226 18.07 -5.90 9.37
N LEU A 227 16.77 -5.66 9.08
CA LEU A 227 15.95 -6.58 8.29
C LEU A 227 16.33 -6.56 6.80
N ILE A 228 16.74 -5.42 6.27
CA ILE A 228 17.26 -5.30 4.89
C ILE A 228 18.58 -6.06 4.77
N ASP A 229 19.50 -5.90 5.73
CA ASP A 229 20.77 -6.61 5.74
C ASP A 229 20.56 -8.12 5.88
N LYS A 230 19.59 -8.55 6.71
CA LYS A 230 19.18 -9.95 6.79
C LYS A 230 18.62 -10.48 5.47
N ALA A 231 17.85 -9.69 4.74
CA ALA A 231 17.36 -10.06 3.41
C ALA A 231 18.52 -10.21 2.41
N LYS A 232 19.48 -9.31 2.41
CA LYS A 232 20.69 -9.38 1.58
C LYS A 232 21.51 -10.64 1.92
N GLU A 233 21.67 -10.96 3.20
CA GLU A 233 22.33 -12.18 3.66
C GLU A 233 21.63 -13.45 3.15
N LEU A 234 20.31 -13.54 3.33
CA LEU A 234 19.50 -14.68 2.87
C LEU A 234 19.51 -14.83 1.32
N ALA A 235 19.51 -13.72 0.61
CA ALA A 235 19.63 -13.73 -0.85
C ALA A 235 20.97 -14.34 -1.29
N GLY A 236 22.08 -13.97 -0.65
CA GLY A 236 23.42 -14.44 -1.00
C GLY A 236 23.68 -14.26 -2.49
N SER A 237 24.17 -15.34 -3.15
CA SER A 237 24.39 -15.39 -4.60
C SER A 237 23.22 -16.00 -5.39
N ARG A 238 22.09 -16.29 -4.75
CA ARG A 238 20.93 -16.93 -5.40
C ARG A 238 20.20 -15.94 -6.31
N ASN A 239 19.83 -16.37 -7.49
CA ASN A 239 19.03 -15.58 -8.43
C ASN A 239 17.53 -15.76 -8.12
N LEU A 240 17.04 -15.06 -7.08
CA LEU A 240 15.65 -15.10 -6.65
C LEU A 240 14.90 -13.85 -7.16
N ASP A 241 13.63 -14.01 -7.51
CA ASP A 241 12.80 -12.90 -7.94
C ASP A 241 12.16 -12.20 -6.73
N PHE A 242 12.96 -11.39 -6.04
CA PHE A 242 12.45 -10.54 -4.97
C PHE A 242 12.78 -9.07 -5.20
N ARG A 243 12.07 -8.19 -4.49
CA ARG A 243 12.28 -6.75 -4.54
C ARG A 243 12.07 -6.10 -3.19
N PHE A 244 12.69 -4.94 -2.99
CA PHE A 244 12.40 -4.06 -1.86
C PHE A 244 11.28 -3.08 -2.25
N GLU A 245 10.29 -2.92 -1.38
CA GLU A 245 9.19 -1.98 -1.54
C GLU A 245 9.19 -0.98 -0.38
N LEU A 246 9.40 0.29 -0.68
CA LEU A 246 9.68 1.35 0.28
C LEU A 246 8.68 2.50 0.09
N LEU A 247 8.29 3.15 1.18
CA LEU A 247 7.35 4.26 1.12
C LEU A 247 7.98 5.50 0.50
N LYS A 248 7.18 6.28 -0.24
CA LYS A 248 7.57 7.59 -0.77
C LYS A 248 8.06 8.51 0.36
N GLY A 249 9.18 9.20 0.10
CA GLY A 249 9.78 10.20 1.01
C GLY A 249 10.37 9.64 2.31
N ILE A 250 10.50 8.31 2.42
CA ILE A 250 11.14 7.64 3.55
C ILE A 250 12.42 6.96 3.06
N ARG A 251 13.57 7.31 3.67
CA ARG A 251 14.88 6.71 3.34
C ARG A 251 15.16 6.71 1.83
N ASP A 252 15.06 7.86 1.17
CA ASP A 252 15.35 7.99 -0.27
C ASP A 252 16.82 7.69 -0.60
N ASP A 253 17.73 7.92 0.34
CA ASP A 253 19.13 7.48 0.33
C ASP A 253 19.25 5.96 0.16
N LEU A 254 18.51 5.20 0.96
CA LEU A 254 18.51 3.75 0.95
C LEU A 254 17.98 3.17 -0.38
N LYS A 255 16.93 3.78 -0.97
CA LYS A 255 16.40 3.35 -2.27
C LYS A 255 17.48 3.43 -3.36
N VAL A 256 18.22 4.54 -3.39
CA VAL A 256 19.32 4.75 -4.36
C VAL A 256 20.47 3.77 -4.11
N GLU A 257 20.81 3.52 -2.85
CA GLU A 257 21.84 2.54 -2.45
C GLU A 257 21.47 1.13 -2.93
N LEU A 258 20.23 0.70 -2.67
CA LEU A 258 19.75 -0.63 -3.07
C LEU A 258 19.75 -0.80 -4.60
N VAL A 259 19.30 0.21 -5.35
CA VAL A 259 19.37 0.18 -6.83
C VAL A 259 20.82 0.07 -7.32
N LYS A 260 21.74 0.87 -6.76
CA LYS A 260 23.17 0.79 -7.10
C LYS A 260 23.79 -0.56 -6.77
N SER A 261 23.28 -1.23 -5.74
CA SER A 261 23.71 -2.58 -5.36
C SER A 261 23.06 -3.69 -6.20
N GLY A 262 22.29 -3.35 -7.25
CA GLY A 262 21.69 -4.29 -8.18
C GLY A 262 20.35 -4.89 -7.75
N TYR A 263 19.75 -4.42 -6.65
CA TYR A 263 18.45 -4.90 -6.20
C TYR A 263 17.30 -4.23 -6.96
N LYS A 264 16.21 -4.97 -7.18
CA LYS A 264 14.94 -4.40 -7.63
C LYS A 264 14.32 -3.58 -6.49
N VAL A 265 14.03 -2.32 -6.73
CA VAL A 265 13.44 -1.41 -5.74
C VAL A 265 12.17 -0.79 -6.30
N PHE A 266 11.11 -0.77 -5.50
CA PHE A 266 9.86 -0.13 -5.83
C PHE A 266 9.48 0.89 -4.75
N GLU A 267 8.88 1.99 -5.17
CA GLU A 267 8.38 3.03 -4.28
C GLU A 267 6.85 3.01 -4.24
N TYR A 268 6.28 2.97 -3.01
CA TYR A 268 4.84 3.05 -2.80
C TYR A 268 4.39 4.51 -2.92
N LEU A 269 3.57 4.81 -3.93
CA LEU A 269 3.10 6.13 -4.31
C LEU A 269 1.58 6.26 -4.07
N PRO A 270 1.14 6.70 -2.87
CA PRO A 270 -0.27 6.99 -2.63
C PRO A 270 -0.65 8.34 -3.22
N TYR A 271 -1.86 8.43 -3.82
CA TYR A 271 -2.44 9.67 -4.31
C TYR A 271 -3.95 9.71 -4.04
N GLY A 272 -4.57 10.87 -4.08
CA GLY A 272 -6.00 11.04 -3.91
C GLY A 272 -6.36 12.09 -2.86
N ASP A 273 -7.62 12.47 -2.80
CA ASP A 273 -8.15 13.51 -1.92
C ASP A 273 -8.24 13.08 -0.44
N ARG A 274 -8.31 11.78 -0.17
CA ARG A 274 -8.32 11.20 1.20
C ARG A 274 -6.92 11.08 1.84
N TRP A 275 -6.00 11.94 1.45
CA TRP A 275 -4.59 11.92 1.86
C TRP A 275 -4.33 12.21 3.34
N TYR A 276 -5.24 12.91 4.02
CA TYR A 276 -4.99 13.39 5.39
C TYR A 276 -4.80 12.24 6.40
N GLY A 277 -5.66 11.23 6.37
CA GLY A 277 -5.56 10.04 7.24
C GLY A 277 -4.25 9.29 7.05
N TYR A 278 -3.84 9.08 5.80
CA TYR A 278 -2.57 8.46 5.46
C TYR A 278 -1.38 9.28 5.98
N SER A 279 -1.35 10.58 5.72
CA SER A 279 -0.26 11.48 6.15
C SER A 279 -0.16 11.56 7.67
N LYS A 280 -1.30 11.58 8.39
CA LYS A 280 -1.33 11.56 9.86
C LYS A 280 -0.66 10.30 10.41
N ARG A 281 -0.92 9.12 9.84
CA ARG A 281 -0.24 7.87 10.24
C ARG A 281 1.28 7.98 10.08
N ARG A 282 1.76 8.51 8.94
CA ARG A 282 3.22 8.69 8.69
C ARG A 282 3.90 9.61 9.70
N ILE A 283 3.20 10.64 10.15
CA ILE A 283 3.70 11.57 11.18
C ILE A 283 3.78 10.86 12.55
N THR A 284 2.76 10.09 12.91
CA THR A 284 2.70 9.43 14.24
C THR A 284 3.65 8.25 14.37
N GLU A 285 3.96 7.54 13.28
CA GLU A 285 4.90 6.41 13.28
C GLU A 285 6.37 6.84 13.44
N HIS A 286 6.71 8.05 13.01
CA HIS A 286 8.06 8.58 13.09
C HIS A 286 8.05 10.01 13.63
N PRO A 287 8.11 10.20 14.96
CA PRO A 287 8.16 11.54 15.59
C PRO A 287 9.32 12.40 15.09
N SER A 288 10.44 11.80 14.65
CA SER A 288 11.53 12.49 13.97
C SER A 288 11.11 13.20 12.68
N ASN A 289 10.02 12.77 12.04
CA ASN A 289 9.45 13.44 10.88
C ASN A 289 8.80 14.78 11.24
N ILE A 290 8.37 14.97 12.50
CA ILE A 290 7.87 16.26 13.02
C ILE A 290 8.99 17.30 13.03
N TRP A 291 10.21 16.91 13.39
CA TRP A 291 11.38 17.81 13.40
C TRP A 291 11.80 18.25 11.99
N LEU A 292 11.67 17.36 11.01
CA LEU A 292 11.87 17.68 9.60
C LEU A 292 10.78 18.61 9.05
N LEU A 293 9.54 18.50 9.56
CA LEU A 293 8.45 19.42 9.25
C LEU A 293 8.73 20.83 9.77
N LEU A 294 9.22 20.95 11.01
CA LEU A 294 9.55 22.24 11.62
C LEU A 294 10.72 22.93 10.90
N ARG A 295 11.70 22.18 10.40
CA ARG A 295 12.83 22.72 9.62
C ARG A 295 12.46 23.19 8.21
N SER A 296 11.37 22.70 7.63
CA SER A 296 10.92 23.14 6.30
C SER A 296 10.01 24.37 6.35
N LEU A 297 9.68 24.87 7.56
CA LEU A 297 8.90 26.08 7.79
C LEU A 297 9.78 27.29 8.12
N VAL A 298 11.10 27.10 8.22
CA VAL A 298 12.13 28.11 8.38
C VAL A 298 13.03 28.08 7.15
#